data_beaafc9a45979d80b0ee6767a533739b
#
_entry.id   beaafc9a45979d80b0ee6767a533739b
#
_cell.length_a   1.000
_cell.length_b   1.000
_cell.length_c   1.000
_cell.angle_alpha   90.00
_cell.angle_beta   90.00
_cell.angle_gamma   90.00
#
_symmetry.space_group_name_H-M   'P 1'
#
loop_
_entity.id
_entity.type
_entity.pdbx_description
1 polymer ?
#
loop_
_entity_poly.entity_id
_entity_poly.type
_entity_poly.pdbx_seq_one_letter_code
_entity_poly.pdbx_strand_id
1 'polypeptide(L)'
;MHDTVDELAPAVQEILSTAAERPGGDERLSVSARSLPEAFAAAEREGRTPVIAEVKPTSPTTDGTNSGDPVDLARAMVEGGAAALSVLTEPDHFGGSVENLERIRKAVDVPVLRKDFILREAQLDTVESDVILLIARFVGDDLESLLAAAEDRGFQVLVEVHTEAELQAAIDASASIIGINNRDLGKLEVDLATFEELAPNAPDDVTLIAESGVSTVEAVKRMREAGADGLLIGTAIMDGDPQTNTERFTGEHNEH
;
A
#
# COMPACT_ATOMS: atom_id res chain seq x y z
N MET A 1 -21.97 -13.24 -14.25
CA MET A 1 -20.71 -13.00 -13.63
C MET A 1 -19.98 -11.82 -14.28
N HIS A 2 -20.59 -10.64 -14.24
CA HIS A 2 -20.04 -9.39 -14.81
C HIS A 2 -20.54 -8.17 -14.05
N ASP A 3 -20.84 -8.34 -12.74
CA ASP A 3 -21.54 -7.29 -11.96
C ASP A 3 -20.58 -6.35 -11.18
N THR A 4 -19.24 -6.55 -11.26
CA THR A 4 -18.31 -5.81 -10.40
C THR A 4 -17.73 -4.54 -11.02
N VAL A 5 -17.74 -4.39 -12.33
CA VAL A 5 -17.14 -3.21 -13.00
C VAL A 5 -18.13 -2.02 -13.07
N ASP A 6 -19.43 -2.28 -13.12
CA ASP A 6 -20.46 -1.23 -13.21
C ASP A 6 -20.66 -0.42 -11.90
N GLU A 7 -20.10 -0.88 -10.78
CA GLU A 7 -20.17 -0.20 -9.47
C GLU A 7 -18.97 0.71 -9.17
N LEU A 8 -17.95 0.74 -10.03
CA LEU A 8 -16.77 1.57 -9.84
C LEU A 8 -17.03 3.03 -10.26
N ALA A 9 -16.45 3.97 -9.52
CA ALA A 9 -16.47 5.37 -9.91
C ALA A 9 -15.85 5.55 -11.32
N PRO A 10 -16.38 6.46 -12.17
CA PRO A 10 -15.86 6.65 -13.52
C PRO A 10 -14.34 6.92 -13.58
N ALA A 11 -13.82 7.65 -12.60
CA ALA A 11 -12.39 7.89 -12.49
C ALA A 11 -11.58 6.59 -12.29
N VAL A 12 -12.10 5.63 -11.52
CA VAL A 12 -11.45 4.34 -11.29
C VAL A 12 -11.48 3.49 -12.56
N GLN A 13 -12.60 3.53 -13.31
CA GLN A 13 -12.71 2.82 -14.60
C GLN A 13 -11.70 3.35 -15.62
N GLU A 14 -11.48 4.68 -15.69
CA GLU A 14 -10.49 5.30 -16.55
C GLU A 14 -9.07 4.87 -16.18
N ILE A 15 -8.74 4.87 -14.89
CA ILE A 15 -7.44 4.40 -14.37
C ILE A 15 -7.19 2.95 -14.79
N LEU A 16 -8.16 2.05 -14.62
CA LEU A 16 -8.02 0.65 -14.99
C LEU A 16 -7.85 0.45 -16.51
N SER A 17 -8.58 1.20 -17.33
CA SER A 17 -8.42 1.17 -18.78
C SER A 17 -6.99 1.55 -19.17
N THR A 18 -6.47 2.64 -18.63
CA THR A 18 -5.09 3.11 -18.86
C THR A 18 -4.06 2.09 -18.35
N ALA A 19 -4.27 1.53 -17.15
CA ALA A 19 -3.38 0.53 -16.58
C ALA A 19 -3.33 -0.76 -17.43
N ALA A 20 -4.45 -1.18 -18.01
CA ALA A 20 -4.51 -2.36 -18.87
C ALA A 20 -3.70 -2.20 -20.18
N GLU A 21 -3.54 -0.98 -20.67
CA GLU A 21 -2.78 -0.67 -21.90
C GLU A 21 -1.26 -0.49 -21.64
N ARG A 22 -0.86 -0.22 -20.38
CA ARG A 22 0.55 -0.03 -20.04
C ARG A 22 1.38 -1.28 -20.34
N PRO A 23 2.55 -1.15 -20.97
CA PRO A 23 3.45 -2.27 -21.22
C PRO A 23 3.96 -2.86 -19.89
N GLY A 24 4.43 -4.10 -19.93
CA GLY A 24 5.22 -4.70 -18.86
C GLY A 24 6.71 -4.45 -19.05
N GLY A 25 7.52 -5.09 -18.21
CA GLY A 25 8.97 -5.14 -18.40
C GLY A 25 9.36 -6.12 -19.52
N ASP A 26 10.53 -5.89 -20.11
CA ASP A 26 11.05 -6.72 -21.21
C ASP A 26 11.75 -7.99 -20.71
N GLU A 27 12.25 -7.99 -19.48
CA GLU A 27 12.99 -9.11 -18.86
C GLU A 27 12.37 -9.45 -17.50
N ARG A 28 12.30 -10.77 -17.22
CA ARG A 28 11.80 -11.26 -15.94
C ARG A 28 12.73 -10.84 -14.80
N LEU A 29 12.17 -10.20 -13.80
CA LEU A 29 12.90 -9.79 -12.61
C LEU A 29 13.14 -10.96 -11.64
N SER A 30 14.21 -10.83 -10.84
CA SER A 30 14.48 -11.67 -9.66
C SER A 30 14.89 -10.76 -8.52
N VAL A 31 14.06 -10.68 -7.50
CA VAL A 31 14.16 -9.68 -6.43
C VAL A 31 14.59 -10.33 -5.13
N SER A 32 15.54 -9.69 -4.43
CA SER A 32 15.84 -9.97 -3.03
C SER A 32 15.13 -8.92 -2.17
N ALA A 33 13.91 -9.23 -1.77
CA ALA A 33 13.05 -8.30 -1.04
C ALA A 33 13.45 -8.18 0.44
N ARG A 34 13.42 -6.96 0.95
CA ARG A 34 13.45 -6.69 2.40
C ARG A 34 12.08 -7.03 2.99
N SER A 35 12.07 -7.80 4.09
CA SER A 35 10.84 -8.32 4.67
C SER A 35 9.99 -7.23 5.33
N LEU A 36 8.76 -7.08 4.89
CA LEU A 36 7.80 -6.14 5.50
C LEU A 36 7.37 -6.58 6.91
N PRO A 37 7.01 -7.87 7.17
CA PRO A 37 6.68 -8.31 8.51
C PRO A 37 7.85 -8.16 9.51
N GLU A 38 9.10 -8.41 9.06
CA GLU A 38 10.27 -8.21 9.93
C GLU A 38 10.51 -6.73 10.25
N ALA A 39 10.26 -5.83 9.30
CA ALA A 39 10.34 -4.39 9.53
C ALA A 39 9.27 -3.90 10.52
N PHE A 40 8.05 -4.44 10.44
CA PHE A 40 6.99 -4.17 11.42
C PHE A 40 7.38 -4.67 12.81
N ALA A 41 7.84 -5.91 12.93
CA ALA A 41 8.30 -6.46 14.20
C ALA A 41 9.50 -5.69 14.77
N ALA A 42 10.37 -5.12 13.93
CA ALA A 42 11.46 -4.26 14.37
C ALA A 42 10.93 -2.93 14.93
N ALA A 43 9.98 -2.28 14.28
CA ALA A 43 9.35 -1.06 14.76
C ALA A 43 8.67 -1.28 16.12
N GLU A 44 7.91 -2.37 16.28
CA GLU A 44 7.25 -2.71 17.55
C GLU A 44 8.23 -2.97 18.70
N ARG A 45 9.34 -3.66 18.42
CA ARG A 45 10.41 -3.88 19.42
C ARG A 45 11.06 -2.57 19.90
N GLU A 46 11.02 -1.54 19.08
CA GLU A 46 11.49 -0.20 19.42
C GLU A 46 10.39 0.70 20.02
N GLY A 47 9.20 0.14 20.30
CA GLY A 47 8.07 0.88 20.87
C GLY A 47 7.35 1.77 19.84
N ARG A 48 7.54 1.53 18.54
CA ARG A 48 6.93 2.34 17.48
C ARG A 48 5.75 1.61 16.84
N THR A 49 4.73 2.36 16.46
CA THR A 49 3.66 1.84 15.60
C THR A 49 4.21 1.60 14.19
N PRO A 50 4.02 0.40 13.60
CA PRO A 50 4.44 0.13 12.23
C PRO A 50 3.65 0.97 11.23
N VAL A 51 4.32 1.86 10.51
CA VAL A 51 3.73 2.73 9.49
C VAL A 51 4.45 2.53 8.17
N ILE A 52 3.67 2.30 7.10
CA ILE A 52 4.10 2.44 5.71
C ILE A 52 3.80 3.89 5.30
N ALA A 53 4.83 4.71 5.15
CA ALA A 53 4.66 6.11 4.75
C ALA A 53 4.62 6.21 3.22
N GLU A 54 3.57 6.83 2.67
CA GLU A 54 3.44 6.97 1.22
C GLU A 54 4.06 8.25 0.69
N VAL A 55 5.06 8.10 -0.18
CA VAL A 55 5.66 9.19 -0.96
C VAL A 55 4.75 9.53 -2.12
N LYS A 56 4.05 10.66 -2.01
CA LYS A 56 3.04 11.12 -2.96
C LYS A 56 3.35 12.55 -3.44
N PRO A 57 4.10 12.72 -4.54
CA PRO A 57 4.49 14.05 -5.02
C PRO A 57 3.31 14.90 -5.48
N THR A 58 2.23 14.27 -6.00
CA THR A 58 0.98 14.93 -6.38
C THR A 58 -0.21 14.03 -6.03
N SER A 59 -1.39 14.63 -5.81
CA SER A 59 -2.62 13.89 -5.60
C SER A 59 -3.77 14.60 -6.29
N PRO A 60 -4.67 13.87 -6.99
CA PRO A 60 -5.91 14.48 -7.53
C PRO A 60 -6.82 15.06 -6.45
N THR A 61 -6.61 14.68 -5.18
CA THR A 61 -7.45 15.06 -4.04
C THR A 61 -6.79 16.09 -3.12
N THR A 62 -5.60 16.58 -3.44
CA THR A 62 -4.86 17.55 -2.58
C THR A 62 -4.40 18.74 -3.41
N ASP A 63 -4.85 19.93 -3.08
CA ASP A 63 -4.33 21.20 -3.63
C ASP A 63 -2.94 21.45 -3.03
N GLY A 64 -1.89 21.00 -3.70
CA GLY A 64 -0.51 21.25 -3.30
C GLY A 64 0.44 20.19 -3.85
N THR A 65 1.43 20.64 -4.61
CA THR A 65 2.59 19.83 -4.97
C THR A 65 3.64 20.01 -3.88
N ASN A 66 4.02 18.93 -3.19
CA ASN A 66 5.25 18.97 -2.42
C ASN A 66 6.41 18.89 -3.43
N SER A 67 7.08 20.03 -3.66
CA SER A 67 8.11 20.18 -4.70
C SER A 67 9.48 19.64 -4.28
N GLY A 68 9.56 18.86 -3.19
CA GLY A 68 10.79 18.22 -2.72
C GLY A 68 11.24 17.08 -3.62
N ASP A 69 12.55 16.78 -3.61
CA ASP A 69 13.07 15.56 -4.24
C ASP A 69 12.44 14.34 -3.55
N PRO A 70 11.86 13.37 -4.30
CA PRO A 70 11.22 12.19 -3.70
C PRO A 70 12.13 11.37 -2.77
N VAL A 71 13.44 11.37 -3.03
CA VAL A 71 14.43 10.68 -2.18
C VAL A 71 14.60 11.41 -0.84
N ASP A 72 14.59 12.74 -0.83
CA ASP A 72 14.70 13.52 0.40
C ASP A 72 13.42 13.36 1.25
N LEU A 73 12.24 13.34 0.61
CA LEU A 73 10.98 13.04 1.29
C LEU A 73 10.97 11.64 1.90
N ALA A 74 11.43 10.64 1.14
CA ALA A 74 11.53 9.27 1.62
C ALA A 74 12.47 9.13 2.82
N ARG A 75 13.64 9.80 2.78
CA ARG A 75 14.58 9.81 3.92
C ARG A 75 13.98 10.48 5.15
N ALA A 76 13.31 11.61 4.98
CA ALA A 76 12.62 12.30 6.08
C ALA A 76 11.56 11.39 6.74
N MET A 77 10.80 10.63 5.95
CA MET A 77 9.83 9.65 6.47
C MET A 77 10.52 8.51 7.24
N VAL A 78 11.65 7.99 6.74
CA VAL A 78 12.43 6.96 7.44
C VAL A 78 13.04 7.52 8.73
N GLU A 79 13.58 8.73 8.71
CA GLU A 79 14.06 9.43 9.91
C GLU A 79 12.94 9.66 10.93
N GLY A 80 11.71 9.91 10.47
CA GLY A 80 10.50 9.99 11.28
C GLY A 80 9.99 8.64 11.79
N GLY A 81 10.69 7.54 11.50
CA GLY A 81 10.41 6.21 12.06
C GLY A 81 9.51 5.33 11.20
N ALA A 82 9.25 5.65 9.93
CA ALA A 82 8.50 4.77 9.05
C ALA A 82 9.15 3.39 8.96
N ALA A 83 8.36 2.32 9.14
CA ALA A 83 8.81 0.94 9.05
C ALA A 83 9.01 0.50 7.59
N ALA A 84 8.26 1.10 6.66
CA ALA A 84 8.36 0.87 5.22
C ALA A 84 7.90 2.13 4.48
N LEU A 85 8.15 2.16 3.18
CA LEU A 85 7.68 3.23 2.28
C LEU A 85 6.75 2.66 1.22
N SER A 86 5.76 3.45 0.82
CA SER A 86 4.94 3.22 -0.37
C SER A 86 5.27 4.27 -1.42
N VAL A 87 5.54 3.85 -2.66
CA VAL A 87 5.90 4.74 -3.76
C VAL A 87 4.94 4.54 -4.91
N LEU A 88 4.23 5.61 -5.29
CA LEU A 88 3.35 5.61 -6.46
C LEU A 88 4.18 5.53 -7.74
N THR A 89 3.84 4.58 -8.62
CA THR A 89 4.46 4.44 -9.95
C THR A 89 3.48 4.65 -11.10
N GLU A 90 2.20 4.79 -10.82
CA GLU A 90 1.16 5.12 -11.79
C GLU A 90 1.34 6.57 -12.30
N PRO A 91 1.66 6.78 -13.61
CA PRO A 91 2.10 8.09 -14.08
C PRO A 91 0.97 9.05 -14.42
N ASP A 92 -0.16 8.55 -14.94
CA ASP A 92 -1.15 9.35 -15.64
C ASP A 92 -2.12 10.08 -14.69
N HIS A 93 -2.50 9.43 -13.59
CA HIS A 93 -3.49 9.94 -12.64
C HIS A 93 -2.90 10.36 -11.30
N PHE A 94 -1.78 9.73 -10.91
CA PHE A 94 -1.15 9.97 -9.60
C PHE A 94 0.22 10.63 -9.70
N GLY A 95 0.71 10.89 -10.92
CA GLY A 95 2.04 11.49 -11.13
C GLY A 95 3.18 10.63 -10.59
N GLY A 96 2.97 9.32 -10.50
CA GLY A 96 3.95 8.35 -10.02
C GLY A 96 5.10 8.16 -11.02
N SER A 97 6.20 7.58 -10.57
CA SER A 97 7.38 7.35 -11.39
C SER A 97 8.14 6.10 -10.96
N VAL A 98 8.36 5.22 -11.93
CA VAL A 98 9.23 4.05 -11.78
C VAL A 98 10.66 4.46 -11.40
N GLU A 99 11.20 5.52 -12.03
CA GLU A 99 12.53 6.05 -11.70
C GLU A 99 12.62 6.54 -10.25
N ASN A 100 11.57 7.20 -9.74
CA ASN A 100 11.55 7.64 -8.34
C ASN A 100 11.56 6.45 -7.38
N LEU A 101 10.82 5.37 -7.68
CA LEU A 101 10.85 4.15 -6.89
C LEU A 101 12.25 3.55 -6.85
N GLU A 102 12.93 3.43 -8.00
CA GLU A 102 14.32 2.91 -8.05
C GLU A 102 15.29 3.77 -7.24
N ARG A 103 15.20 5.10 -7.34
CA ARG A 103 16.05 6.03 -6.60
C ARG A 103 15.81 5.92 -5.10
N ILE A 104 14.55 5.85 -4.68
CA ILE A 104 14.17 5.71 -3.27
C ILE A 104 14.66 4.37 -2.74
N ARG A 105 14.37 3.25 -3.43
CA ARG A 105 14.77 1.91 -2.98
C ARG A 105 16.27 1.77 -2.78
N LYS A 106 17.08 2.45 -3.60
CA LYS A 106 18.55 2.51 -3.47
C LYS A 106 19.03 3.40 -2.32
N ALA A 107 18.19 4.33 -1.86
CA ALA A 107 18.57 5.36 -0.88
C ALA A 107 18.14 5.07 0.56
N VAL A 108 17.30 4.02 0.77
CA VAL A 108 16.77 3.65 2.08
C VAL A 108 16.99 2.16 2.36
N ASP A 109 17.00 1.78 3.65
CA ASP A 109 17.19 0.40 4.10
C ASP A 109 15.86 -0.30 4.49
N VAL A 110 14.76 0.45 4.55
CA VAL A 110 13.42 -0.10 4.83
C VAL A 110 12.78 -0.70 3.58
N PRO A 111 11.82 -1.63 3.70
CA PRO A 111 11.08 -2.16 2.55
C PRO A 111 10.35 -1.06 1.77
N VAL A 112 10.29 -1.20 0.44
CA VAL A 112 9.59 -0.28 -0.46
C VAL A 112 8.49 -1.02 -1.21
N LEU A 113 7.26 -0.56 -1.03
CA LEU A 113 6.07 -0.99 -1.74
C LEU A 113 5.94 -0.21 -3.06
N ARG A 114 5.82 -0.92 -4.17
CA ARG A 114 5.35 -0.36 -5.44
C ARG A 114 3.84 -0.25 -5.41
N LYS A 115 3.32 0.97 -5.32
CA LYS A 115 1.88 1.24 -5.37
C LYS A 115 1.47 1.61 -6.80
N ASP A 116 0.83 0.65 -7.46
CA ASP A 116 0.45 0.72 -8.87
C ASP A 116 -0.77 -0.18 -9.13
N PHE A 117 -1.38 -0.05 -10.29
CA PHE A 117 -2.42 -0.94 -10.77
C PHE A 117 -1.81 -2.02 -11.66
N ILE A 118 -1.48 -3.17 -11.06
CA ILE A 118 -0.91 -4.33 -11.73
C ILE A 118 -2.07 -5.27 -12.08
N LEU A 119 -2.29 -5.49 -13.36
CA LEU A 119 -3.39 -6.28 -13.91
C LEU A 119 -2.93 -7.52 -14.68
N ARG A 120 -1.63 -7.60 -15.01
CA ARG A 120 -1.07 -8.67 -15.84
C ARG A 120 0.34 -9.02 -15.38
N GLU A 121 0.72 -10.29 -15.57
CA GLU A 121 2.02 -10.81 -15.16
C GLU A 121 3.21 -9.99 -15.71
N ALA A 122 3.18 -9.58 -16.98
CA ALA A 122 4.26 -8.78 -17.57
C ALA A 122 4.51 -7.46 -16.83
N GLN A 123 3.52 -6.90 -16.14
CA GLN A 123 3.66 -5.65 -15.37
C GLN A 123 4.41 -5.84 -14.06
N LEU A 124 4.57 -7.09 -13.57
CA LEU A 124 5.43 -7.41 -12.44
C LEU A 124 6.90 -7.09 -12.76
N ASP A 125 7.28 -7.23 -14.02
CA ASP A 125 8.67 -7.09 -14.50
C ASP A 125 9.06 -5.64 -14.82
N THR A 126 8.23 -4.65 -14.46
CA THR A 126 8.49 -3.23 -14.79
C THR A 126 9.64 -2.65 -13.96
N VAL A 127 9.71 -2.94 -12.66
CA VAL A 127 10.71 -2.38 -11.74
C VAL A 127 10.83 -3.23 -10.48
N GLU A 128 12.05 -3.32 -9.92
CA GLU A 128 12.27 -3.96 -8.63
C GLU A 128 11.68 -3.14 -7.48
N SER A 129 10.93 -3.82 -6.61
CA SER A 129 10.47 -3.34 -5.30
C SER A 129 10.56 -4.46 -4.27
N ASP A 130 10.32 -4.19 -3.01
CA ASP A 130 10.31 -5.24 -1.99
C ASP A 130 8.92 -5.84 -1.83
N VAL A 131 7.89 -5.01 -2.02
CA VAL A 131 6.48 -5.37 -1.99
C VAL A 131 5.80 -4.83 -3.24
N ILE A 132 4.86 -5.57 -3.80
CA ILE A 132 3.93 -5.08 -4.84
C ILE A 132 2.51 -5.08 -4.34
N LEU A 133 1.66 -4.26 -4.96
CA LEU A 133 0.23 -4.20 -4.71
C LEU A 133 -0.53 -5.01 -5.76
N LEU A 134 -1.42 -5.91 -5.31
CA LEU A 134 -2.49 -6.48 -6.11
C LEU A 134 -3.83 -6.10 -5.50
N ILE A 135 -4.72 -5.50 -6.27
CA ILE A 135 -6.06 -5.13 -5.79
C ILE A 135 -7.03 -6.25 -6.21
N ALA A 136 -7.53 -7.02 -5.23
CA ALA A 136 -8.30 -8.25 -5.47
C ALA A 136 -9.46 -8.04 -6.45
N ARG A 137 -10.23 -6.96 -6.30
CA ARG A 137 -11.34 -6.60 -7.19
C ARG A 137 -10.93 -6.43 -8.65
N PHE A 138 -9.72 -5.95 -8.93
CA PHE A 138 -9.27 -5.61 -10.27
C PHE A 138 -8.64 -6.78 -11.01
N VAL A 139 -8.03 -7.71 -10.28
CA VAL A 139 -7.43 -8.91 -10.86
C VAL A 139 -8.40 -10.11 -10.88
N GLY A 140 -9.43 -10.10 -10.03
CA GLY A 140 -10.49 -11.11 -10.06
C GLY A 140 -9.97 -12.55 -9.98
N ASP A 141 -10.39 -13.39 -10.93
CA ASP A 141 -10.02 -14.82 -10.98
C ASP A 141 -8.51 -15.06 -11.22
N ASP A 142 -7.75 -14.04 -11.64
CA ASP A 142 -6.30 -14.13 -11.86
C ASP A 142 -5.47 -13.87 -10.58
N LEU A 143 -6.10 -13.59 -9.41
CA LEU A 143 -5.41 -13.22 -8.18
C LEU A 143 -4.39 -14.27 -7.74
N GLU A 144 -4.78 -15.54 -7.64
CA GLU A 144 -3.89 -16.64 -7.23
C GLU A 144 -2.69 -16.77 -8.17
N SER A 145 -2.93 -16.69 -9.48
CA SER A 145 -1.87 -16.85 -10.48
C SER A 145 -0.89 -15.65 -10.48
N LEU A 146 -1.37 -14.43 -10.31
CA LEU A 146 -0.54 -13.23 -10.22
C LEU A 146 0.25 -13.18 -8.92
N LEU A 147 -0.36 -13.59 -7.81
CA LEU A 147 0.31 -13.70 -6.51
C LEU A 147 1.47 -14.68 -6.61
N ALA A 148 1.23 -15.91 -7.08
CA ALA A 148 2.28 -16.91 -7.26
C ALA A 148 3.38 -16.44 -8.22
N ALA A 149 3.02 -15.78 -9.33
CA ALA A 149 3.99 -15.24 -10.29
C ALA A 149 4.86 -14.12 -9.70
N ALA A 150 4.32 -13.33 -8.76
CA ALA A 150 5.07 -12.29 -8.06
C ALA A 150 6.03 -12.91 -7.02
N GLU A 151 5.56 -13.87 -6.24
CA GLU A 151 6.38 -14.59 -5.26
C GLU A 151 7.52 -15.37 -5.92
N ASP A 152 7.29 -15.98 -7.08
CA ASP A 152 8.32 -16.64 -7.91
C ASP A 152 9.42 -15.69 -8.40
N ARG A 153 9.17 -14.38 -8.40
CA ARG A 153 10.15 -13.32 -8.66
C ARG A 153 10.85 -12.81 -7.41
N GLY A 154 10.40 -13.25 -6.22
CA GLY A 154 10.93 -12.84 -4.93
C GLY A 154 10.27 -11.58 -4.35
N PHE A 155 9.18 -11.09 -4.94
CA PHE A 155 8.38 -10.02 -4.34
C PHE A 155 7.58 -10.55 -3.13
N GLN A 156 7.32 -9.69 -2.15
CA GLN A 156 6.18 -9.84 -1.26
C GLN A 156 4.96 -9.19 -1.90
N VAL A 157 3.77 -9.71 -1.62
CA VAL A 157 2.54 -9.20 -2.22
C VAL A 157 1.61 -8.68 -1.14
N LEU A 158 1.25 -7.40 -1.23
CA LEU A 158 0.15 -6.80 -0.50
C LEU A 158 -1.11 -6.95 -1.33
N VAL A 159 -2.05 -7.79 -0.86
CA VAL A 159 -3.36 -7.93 -1.51
C VAL A 159 -4.34 -6.97 -0.87
N GLU A 160 -4.76 -5.95 -1.62
CA GLU A 160 -5.74 -4.95 -1.17
C GLU A 160 -7.16 -5.46 -1.37
N VAL A 161 -7.99 -5.35 -0.31
CA VAL A 161 -9.38 -5.80 -0.27
C VAL A 161 -10.30 -4.71 0.31
N HIS A 162 -11.59 -4.71 -0.11
CA HIS A 162 -12.59 -3.73 0.32
C HIS A 162 -13.87 -4.38 0.86
N THR A 163 -14.05 -5.68 0.62
CA THR A 163 -15.25 -6.44 0.99
C THR A 163 -14.89 -7.80 1.57
N GLU A 164 -15.85 -8.40 2.29
CA GLU A 164 -15.70 -9.76 2.83
C GLU A 164 -15.42 -10.79 1.72
N ALA A 165 -16.06 -10.66 0.56
CA ALA A 165 -15.82 -11.54 -0.58
C ALA A 165 -14.39 -11.41 -1.14
N GLU A 166 -13.84 -10.19 -1.20
CA GLU A 166 -12.46 -9.94 -1.62
C GLU A 166 -11.46 -10.45 -0.57
N LEU A 167 -11.77 -10.28 0.73
CA LEU A 167 -10.97 -10.84 1.81
C LEU A 167 -10.91 -12.38 1.72
N GLN A 168 -12.05 -13.03 1.51
CA GLN A 168 -12.08 -14.48 1.33
C GLN A 168 -11.28 -14.91 0.10
N ALA A 169 -11.37 -14.19 -1.03
CA ALA A 169 -10.57 -14.49 -2.22
C ALA A 169 -9.06 -14.34 -1.96
N ALA A 170 -8.64 -13.35 -1.18
CA ALA A 170 -7.24 -13.19 -0.77
C ALA A 170 -6.76 -14.34 0.12
N ILE A 171 -7.60 -14.79 1.07
CA ILE A 171 -7.31 -15.94 1.93
C ILE A 171 -7.22 -17.23 1.10
N ASP A 172 -8.15 -17.46 0.19
CA ASP A 172 -8.16 -18.65 -0.68
C ASP A 172 -6.94 -18.68 -1.61
N ALA A 173 -6.45 -17.50 -2.05
CA ALA A 173 -5.20 -17.35 -2.79
C ALA A 173 -3.94 -17.48 -1.91
N SER A 174 -4.07 -17.71 -0.60
CA SER A 174 -2.98 -17.83 0.36
C SER A 174 -2.13 -16.56 0.52
N ALA A 175 -2.74 -15.38 0.40
CA ALA A 175 -2.08 -14.11 0.64
C ALA A 175 -1.58 -14.01 2.10
N SER A 176 -0.29 -13.73 2.28
CA SER A 176 0.34 -13.58 3.60
C SER A 176 0.29 -12.14 4.15
N ILE A 177 0.03 -11.16 3.27
CA ILE A 177 -0.09 -9.74 3.63
C ILE A 177 -1.37 -9.22 2.96
N ILE A 178 -2.33 -8.76 3.77
CA ILE A 178 -3.62 -8.26 3.29
C ILE A 178 -3.81 -6.82 3.77
N GLY A 179 -4.12 -5.93 2.82
CA GLY A 179 -4.51 -4.55 3.10
C GLY A 179 -6.03 -4.40 3.04
N ILE A 180 -6.64 -3.97 4.13
CA ILE A 180 -8.05 -3.61 4.14
C ILE A 180 -8.16 -2.10 3.90
N ASN A 181 -8.70 -1.74 2.74
CA ASN A 181 -8.83 -0.36 2.33
C ASN A 181 -10.17 0.23 2.78
N ASN A 182 -10.10 1.22 3.68
CA ASN A 182 -11.27 1.94 4.19
C ASN A 182 -11.94 2.86 3.15
N ARG A 183 -11.38 2.98 1.93
CA ARG A 183 -11.95 3.81 0.86
C ARG A 183 -12.77 2.95 -0.08
N ASP A 184 -14.07 3.23 -0.15
CA ASP A 184 -14.98 2.67 -1.16
C ASP A 184 -14.58 3.15 -2.57
N LEU A 185 -14.37 2.22 -3.51
CA LEU A 185 -13.95 2.56 -4.88
C LEU A 185 -15.10 3.00 -5.79
N GLY A 186 -16.35 2.79 -5.36
CA GLY A 186 -17.53 3.26 -6.07
C GLY A 186 -17.91 4.69 -5.71
N LYS A 187 -17.84 5.03 -4.41
CA LYS A 187 -18.23 6.34 -3.86
C LYS A 187 -17.06 7.26 -3.58
N LEU A 188 -15.85 6.71 -3.50
CA LEU A 188 -14.61 7.38 -3.05
C LEU A 188 -14.67 7.92 -1.60
N GLU A 189 -15.65 7.47 -0.82
CA GLU A 189 -15.82 7.80 0.59
C GLU A 189 -14.91 6.92 1.46
N VAL A 190 -14.53 7.43 2.62
CA VAL A 190 -13.70 6.71 3.60
C VAL A 190 -14.52 6.40 4.83
N ASP A 191 -14.53 5.11 5.23
CA ASP A 191 -15.14 4.65 6.46
C ASP A 191 -14.21 3.69 7.20
N LEU A 192 -13.69 4.11 8.37
CA LEU A 192 -12.82 3.29 9.20
C LEU A 192 -13.51 2.03 9.77
N ALA A 193 -14.83 1.98 9.76
CA ALA A 193 -15.57 0.80 10.15
C ALA A 193 -15.35 -0.39 9.21
N THR A 194 -14.97 -0.14 7.94
CA THR A 194 -14.63 -1.19 6.97
C THR A 194 -13.53 -2.11 7.52
N PHE A 195 -12.45 -1.54 8.06
CA PHE A 195 -11.38 -2.34 8.66
C PHE A 195 -11.88 -3.10 9.89
N GLU A 196 -12.61 -2.45 10.79
CA GLU A 196 -13.11 -3.06 12.03
C GLU A 196 -14.07 -4.24 11.79
N GLU A 197 -14.85 -4.17 10.70
CA GLU A 197 -15.80 -5.21 10.31
C GLU A 197 -15.10 -6.41 9.64
N LEU A 198 -14.06 -6.16 8.84
CA LEU A 198 -13.39 -7.20 8.05
C LEU A 198 -12.24 -7.88 8.80
N ALA A 199 -11.45 -7.13 9.58
CA ALA A 199 -10.26 -7.65 10.25
C ALA A 199 -10.51 -8.91 11.11
N PRO A 200 -11.63 -9.04 11.86
CA PRO A 200 -11.91 -10.25 12.65
C PRO A 200 -12.10 -11.54 11.84
N ASN A 201 -12.29 -11.43 10.51
CA ASN A 201 -12.48 -12.57 9.62
C ASN A 201 -11.15 -13.03 8.97
N ALA A 202 -10.06 -12.31 9.18
CA ALA A 202 -8.75 -12.69 8.68
C ALA A 202 -8.08 -13.74 9.58
N PRO A 203 -7.28 -14.67 9.03
CA PRO A 203 -6.49 -15.62 9.82
C PRO A 203 -5.41 -14.92 10.66
N ASP A 204 -5.08 -15.50 11.82
CA ASP A 204 -4.09 -14.96 12.77
C ASP A 204 -2.64 -14.91 12.21
N ASP A 205 -2.34 -15.66 11.16
CA ASP A 205 -1.03 -15.76 10.54
C ASP A 205 -0.83 -14.80 9.34
N VAL A 206 -1.83 -13.99 9.05
CA VAL A 206 -1.79 -12.97 8.00
C VAL A 206 -1.37 -11.63 8.60
N THR A 207 -0.47 -10.92 7.93
CA THR A 207 -0.14 -9.54 8.28
C THR A 207 -1.23 -8.60 7.76
N LEU A 208 -1.96 -7.92 8.66
CA LEU A 208 -3.05 -7.01 8.31
C LEU A 208 -2.60 -5.56 8.30
N ILE A 209 -2.93 -4.85 7.22
CA ILE A 209 -2.61 -3.43 7.03
C ILE A 209 -3.91 -2.65 6.86
N ALA A 210 -4.11 -1.60 7.68
CA ALA A 210 -5.20 -0.65 7.48
C ALA A 210 -4.76 0.45 6.51
N GLU A 211 -5.56 0.62 5.44
CA GLU A 211 -5.29 1.61 4.39
C GLU A 211 -6.40 2.67 4.32
N SER A 212 -6.03 3.87 3.94
CA SER A 212 -6.90 5.05 3.81
C SER A 212 -7.56 5.52 5.12
N GLY A 213 -7.77 6.83 5.21
CA GLY A 213 -8.54 7.45 6.30
C GLY A 213 -7.78 7.64 7.62
N VAL A 214 -6.60 7.08 7.78
CA VAL A 214 -5.78 7.26 8.99
C VAL A 214 -5.11 8.64 8.93
N SER A 215 -5.70 9.64 9.59
CA SER A 215 -5.24 11.04 9.57
C SER A 215 -4.99 11.63 10.94
N THR A 216 -5.31 10.91 12.02
CA THR A 216 -5.10 11.34 13.40
C THR A 216 -4.52 10.20 14.24
N VAL A 217 -3.93 10.55 15.38
CA VAL A 217 -3.41 9.56 16.35
C VAL A 217 -4.53 8.67 16.89
N GLU A 218 -5.73 9.22 17.07
CA GLU A 218 -6.91 8.46 17.49
C GLU A 218 -7.30 7.41 16.43
N ALA A 219 -7.20 7.74 15.15
CA ALA A 219 -7.42 6.78 14.07
C ALA A 219 -6.34 5.69 14.05
N VAL A 220 -5.07 6.03 14.34
CA VAL A 220 -3.99 5.04 14.50
C VAL A 220 -4.34 4.05 15.61
N LYS A 221 -4.69 4.55 16.83
CA LYS A 221 -5.10 3.70 17.95
C LYS A 221 -6.27 2.81 17.59
N ARG A 222 -7.31 3.39 16.98
CA ARG A 222 -8.52 2.69 16.56
C ARG A 222 -8.21 1.51 15.63
N MET A 223 -7.37 1.72 14.62
CA MET A 223 -7.00 0.63 13.69
C MET A 223 -6.12 -0.43 14.37
N ARG A 224 -5.17 -0.03 15.23
CA ARG A 224 -4.35 -0.96 16.00
C ARG A 224 -5.19 -1.81 16.97
N GLU A 225 -6.15 -1.22 17.67
CA GLU A 225 -7.08 -1.92 18.55
C GLU A 225 -7.99 -2.89 17.78
N ALA A 226 -8.32 -2.58 16.53
CA ALA A 226 -9.07 -3.44 15.63
C ALA A 226 -8.24 -4.59 15.02
N GLY A 227 -6.92 -4.66 15.30
CA GLY A 227 -6.05 -5.75 14.89
C GLY A 227 -5.15 -5.44 13.69
N ALA A 228 -4.96 -4.18 13.29
CA ALA A 228 -3.99 -3.85 12.26
C ALA A 228 -2.55 -4.07 12.75
N ASP A 229 -1.74 -4.84 12.03
CA ASP A 229 -0.30 -5.00 12.27
C ASP A 229 0.47 -3.77 11.78
N GLY A 230 -0.02 -3.12 10.74
CA GLY A 230 0.57 -1.91 10.19
C GLY A 230 -0.47 -0.97 9.58
N LEU A 231 -0.04 0.25 9.29
CA LEU A 231 -0.89 1.32 8.76
C LEU A 231 -0.24 1.91 7.51
N LEU A 232 -0.99 2.07 6.41
CA LEU A 232 -0.53 2.79 5.23
C LEU A 232 -1.09 4.22 5.27
N ILE A 233 -0.20 5.20 5.41
CA ILE A 233 -0.57 6.61 5.60
C ILE A 233 0.14 7.48 4.55
N GLY A 234 -0.64 8.18 3.75
CA GLY A 234 -0.13 9.09 2.71
C GLY A 234 -0.44 10.55 2.99
N THR A 235 -1.66 10.98 2.72
CA THR A 235 -2.05 12.39 2.74
C THR A 235 -1.68 13.10 4.04
N ALA A 236 -1.91 12.48 5.20
CA ALA A 236 -1.65 13.09 6.50
C ALA A 236 -0.14 13.23 6.81
N ILE A 237 0.72 12.39 6.22
CA ILE A 237 2.18 12.52 6.32
C ILE A 237 2.68 13.63 5.40
N MET A 238 2.14 13.71 4.19
CA MET A 238 2.55 14.68 3.19
C MET A 238 1.99 16.11 3.42
N ASP A 239 1.07 16.29 4.37
CA ASP A 239 0.50 17.59 4.73
C ASP A 239 1.43 18.34 5.70
N GLY A 240 2.42 19.03 5.15
CA GLY A 240 3.43 19.78 5.90
C GLY A 240 4.80 19.12 5.90
N ASP A 241 5.42 18.98 7.08
CA ASP A 241 6.73 18.35 7.23
C ASP A 241 6.64 16.82 7.38
N PRO A 242 7.14 16.03 6.39
CA PRO A 242 6.96 14.58 6.39
C PRO A 242 7.65 13.89 7.56
N GLN A 243 8.80 14.36 8.02
CA GLN A 243 9.49 13.77 9.17
C GLN A 243 8.65 13.92 10.44
N THR A 244 8.28 15.15 10.77
CA THR A 244 7.47 15.45 11.97
C THR A 244 6.12 14.72 11.95
N ASN A 245 5.47 14.68 10.77
CA ASN A 245 4.20 13.97 10.63
C ASN A 245 4.37 12.46 10.79
N THR A 246 5.45 11.87 10.25
CA THR A 246 5.73 10.45 10.43
C THR A 246 6.02 10.13 11.89
N GLU A 247 6.86 10.91 12.58
CA GLU A 247 7.12 10.80 14.02
C GLU A 247 5.83 10.80 14.84
N ARG A 248 4.87 11.68 14.48
CA ARG A 248 3.58 11.75 15.16
C ARG A 248 2.76 10.46 15.05
N PHE A 249 2.81 9.76 13.90
CA PHE A 249 2.05 8.52 13.67
C PHE A 249 2.77 7.25 14.13
N THR A 250 4.11 7.29 14.18
CA THR A 250 4.94 6.15 14.61
C THR A 250 5.21 6.16 16.12
N GLY A 251 5.04 7.30 16.80
CA GLY A 251 5.31 7.44 18.23
C GLY A 251 4.53 6.46 19.10
N GLU A 252 5.02 6.20 20.32
CA GLU A 252 4.29 5.42 21.32
C GLU A 252 2.98 6.14 21.68
N HIS A 253 1.86 5.49 21.37
CA HIS A 253 0.53 5.99 21.70
C HIS A 253 0.00 5.32 22.99
N ASN A 254 0.88 5.09 23.99
CA ASN A 254 0.51 4.52 25.26
C ASN A 254 -0.44 5.46 25.99
N GLU A 255 -1.57 4.91 26.46
CA GLU A 255 -2.47 5.61 27.38
C GLU A 255 -1.76 5.92 28.70
N HIS A 256 -1.85 7.15 29.14
CA HIS A 256 -1.63 7.55 30.52
C HIS A 256 -2.95 7.67 31.27
#